data_b015d68d5ab3c6c73e61e1cda34a46be
#
_entry.id   b015d68d5ab3c6c73e61e1cda34a46be
#
_cell.length_a   1.000
_cell.length_b   1.000
_cell.length_c   1.000
_cell.angle_alpha   90.00
_cell.angle_beta   90.00
_cell.angle_gamma   90.00
#
_symmetry.space_group_name_H-M   'P 1'
#
loop_
_entity.id
_entity.type
_entity.pdbx_description
1 polymer ?
#
loop_
_entity_poly.entity_id
_entity_poly.type
_entity_poly.pdbx_seq_one_letter_code
_entity_poly.pdbx_strand_id
1 'polypeptide(L)'
;MQLKCDIVISEVQLLMRVDFDVNEFFEKLEKDCNKVTRHSFAKGETVTTYIEKRNQMCILLKGEADLIRYDFNGNKTIIGHFTDSNIFGEVLYPANTNNELFVLAKTSCEVLFFIYDDILNKCKTSCTFHNEFYQKLHTLILDQIVSLNTRIELLTKKNIRDKLLSYFDILSTQNLSKSFFLPFSLTDLADYLSVDRSAMMRELAHLKQEGFIRKKGRRITLLYE
;
A
#
# COMPACT_ATOMS: atom_id res chain seq x y z
N MET A 1 -26.20 -15.48 -1.95
CA MET A 1 -25.58 -14.98 -3.21
C MET A 1 -24.35 -14.11 -2.97
N GLN A 2 -24.00 -13.83 -1.71
CA GLN A 2 -22.82 -13.07 -1.27
C GLN A 2 -21.53 -13.90 -1.25
N LEU A 3 -21.61 -15.17 -0.87
CA LEU A 3 -20.46 -16.10 -0.74
C LEU A 3 -19.69 -16.44 -2.03
N LYS A 4 -20.24 -16.18 -3.21
CA LYS A 4 -19.54 -16.48 -4.49
C LYS A 4 -18.66 -15.34 -4.99
N CYS A 5 -18.85 -14.12 -4.51
CA CYS A 5 -18.03 -12.98 -4.93
C CYS A 5 -16.67 -12.94 -4.22
N ASP A 6 -16.65 -13.32 -2.93
CA ASP A 6 -15.43 -13.29 -2.11
C ASP A 6 -14.42 -14.38 -2.53
N ILE A 7 -14.92 -15.54 -2.99
CA ILE A 7 -14.07 -16.64 -3.51
C ILE A 7 -13.40 -16.24 -4.84
N VAL A 8 -14.13 -15.54 -5.72
CA VAL A 8 -13.60 -15.13 -7.03
C VAL A 8 -12.49 -14.08 -6.88
N ILE A 9 -12.60 -13.16 -5.91
CA ILE A 9 -11.56 -12.15 -5.65
C ILE A 9 -10.29 -12.82 -5.10
N SER A 10 -10.42 -13.80 -4.21
CA SER A 10 -9.27 -14.54 -3.66
C SER A 10 -8.57 -15.41 -4.71
N GLU A 11 -9.32 -16.05 -5.61
CA GLU A 11 -8.76 -16.86 -6.71
C GLU A 11 -8.08 -16.00 -7.78
N VAL A 12 -8.64 -14.84 -8.13
CA VAL A 12 -8.02 -13.93 -9.09
C VAL A 12 -6.74 -13.32 -8.51
N GLN A 13 -6.71 -12.97 -7.23
CA GLN A 13 -5.49 -12.52 -6.56
C GLN A 13 -4.44 -13.64 -6.43
N LEU A 14 -4.86 -14.88 -6.25
CA LEU A 14 -3.96 -16.04 -6.20
C LEU A 14 -3.41 -16.40 -7.59
N LEU A 15 -4.23 -16.29 -8.64
CA LEU A 15 -3.83 -16.55 -10.04
C LEU A 15 -2.93 -15.44 -10.62
N MET A 16 -3.01 -14.20 -10.11
CA MET A 16 -2.14 -13.10 -10.51
C MET A 16 -0.80 -13.06 -9.77
N ARG A 17 -0.66 -13.77 -8.65
CA ARG A 17 0.64 -14.03 -8.00
C ARG A 17 1.38 -15.15 -8.75
N VAL A 18 1.74 -14.90 -10.00
CA VAL A 18 2.87 -15.63 -10.59
C VAL A 18 4.06 -15.38 -9.67
N ASP A 19 4.74 -16.45 -9.25
CA ASP A 19 6.00 -16.40 -8.47
C ASP A 19 7.04 -15.60 -9.26
N PHE A 20 6.95 -14.27 -9.14
CA PHE A 20 7.85 -13.34 -9.79
C PHE A 20 8.69 -12.72 -8.70
N ASP A 21 9.98 -13.07 -8.68
CA ASP A 21 10.93 -12.36 -7.87
C ASP A 21 11.13 -10.95 -8.46
N VAL A 22 10.36 -10.00 -7.91
CA VAL A 22 10.43 -8.59 -8.25
C VAL A 22 11.88 -8.09 -8.18
N ASN A 23 12.65 -8.55 -7.18
CA ASN A 23 14.03 -8.12 -6.98
C ASN A 23 14.95 -8.61 -8.10
N GLU A 24 14.87 -9.90 -8.48
CA GLU A 24 15.71 -10.46 -9.55
C GLU A 24 15.46 -9.75 -10.89
N PHE A 25 14.20 -9.48 -11.20
CA PHE A 25 13.85 -8.76 -12.43
C PHE A 25 14.41 -7.33 -12.44
N PHE A 26 14.26 -6.59 -11.33
CA PHE A 26 14.74 -5.21 -11.27
C PHE A 26 16.25 -5.12 -11.16
N GLU A 27 16.96 -6.11 -10.61
CA GLU A 27 18.41 -6.19 -10.67
C GLU A 27 18.94 -6.32 -12.11
N LYS A 28 18.26 -7.11 -12.94
CA LYS A 28 18.57 -7.20 -14.37
C LYS A 28 18.27 -5.89 -15.10
N LEU A 29 17.11 -5.28 -14.79
CA LEU A 29 16.72 -4.01 -15.40
C LEU A 29 17.71 -2.89 -15.09
N GLU A 30 18.22 -2.79 -13.85
CA GLU A 30 19.22 -1.78 -13.47
C GLU A 30 20.53 -1.90 -14.26
N LYS A 31 20.95 -3.13 -14.55
CA LYS A 31 22.18 -3.38 -15.34
C LYS A 31 22.04 -3.01 -16.79
N ASP A 32 20.84 -3.19 -17.36
CA ASP A 32 20.60 -3.07 -18.80
C ASP A 32 19.90 -1.75 -19.17
N CYS A 33 19.35 -1.01 -18.20
CA CYS A 33 18.62 0.23 -18.41
C CYS A 33 19.08 1.33 -17.45
N ASN A 34 19.78 2.34 -17.98
CA ASN A 34 20.24 3.50 -17.21
C ASN A 34 19.14 4.52 -16.83
N LYS A 35 17.88 4.21 -17.10
CA LYS A 35 16.71 5.05 -16.81
C LYS A 35 16.04 4.70 -15.48
N VAL A 36 16.57 3.71 -14.80
CA VAL A 36 16.06 3.21 -13.53
C VAL A 36 17.16 3.35 -12.49
N THR A 37 16.83 3.85 -11.30
CA THR A 37 17.81 4.02 -10.21
C THR A 37 17.24 3.46 -8.91
N ARG A 38 18.09 2.77 -8.13
CA ARG A 38 17.74 2.22 -6.82
C ARG A 38 18.32 3.10 -5.71
N HIS A 39 17.51 3.37 -4.70
CA HIS A 39 17.91 4.09 -3.51
C HIS A 39 17.44 3.38 -2.25
N SER A 40 18.25 3.48 -1.20
CA SER A 40 17.94 2.96 0.13
C SER A 40 17.60 4.12 1.06
N PHE A 41 16.61 3.91 1.93
CA PHE A 41 16.15 4.88 2.90
C PHE A 41 16.09 4.24 4.28
N ALA A 42 16.55 4.97 5.29
CA ALA A 42 16.39 4.57 6.67
C ALA A 42 14.96 4.87 7.16
N LYS A 43 14.54 4.21 8.21
CA LYS A 43 13.26 4.49 8.86
C LYS A 43 13.13 5.97 9.23
N GLY A 44 12.02 6.60 8.82
CA GLY A 44 11.70 8.01 9.07
C GLY A 44 12.21 8.96 8.00
N GLU A 45 12.99 8.50 7.03
CA GLU A 45 13.43 9.34 5.92
C GLU A 45 12.30 9.55 4.91
N THR A 46 12.32 10.71 4.26
CA THR A 46 11.42 11.02 3.15
C THR A 46 11.93 10.34 1.88
N VAL A 47 11.13 9.43 1.35
CA VAL A 47 11.43 8.71 0.11
C VAL A 47 11.24 9.62 -1.09
N THR A 48 10.11 10.32 -1.16
CA THR A 48 9.79 11.28 -2.23
C THR A 48 8.71 12.24 -1.76
N THR A 49 8.58 13.36 -2.49
CA THR A 49 7.52 14.37 -2.30
C THR A 49 6.79 14.57 -3.62
N TYR A 50 5.53 14.99 -3.57
CA TYR A 50 4.72 15.27 -4.75
C TYR A 50 4.56 16.78 -5.01
N ILE A 51 5.56 17.56 -4.60
CA ILE A 51 5.58 19.02 -4.75
C ILE A 51 5.94 19.40 -6.18
N GLU A 52 6.94 18.75 -6.76
CA GLU A 52 7.41 18.98 -8.12
C GLU A 52 6.94 17.89 -9.06
N LYS A 53 6.36 18.29 -10.19
CA LYS A 53 5.94 17.36 -11.23
C LYS A 53 7.14 16.91 -12.05
N ARG A 54 7.67 15.75 -11.72
CA ARG A 54 8.79 15.12 -12.43
C ARG A 54 8.37 13.93 -13.28
N ASN A 55 7.08 13.59 -13.33
CA ASN A 55 6.57 12.35 -13.93
C ASN A 55 7.25 11.10 -13.35
N GLN A 56 7.62 11.19 -12.07
CA GLN A 56 8.34 10.13 -11.37
C GLN A 56 7.39 9.06 -10.86
N MET A 57 7.79 7.82 -11.07
CA MET A 57 7.18 6.64 -10.47
C MET A 57 8.21 5.88 -9.64
N CYS A 58 7.72 5.21 -8.64
CA CYS A 58 8.52 4.45 -7.68
C CYS A 58 7.92 3.06 -7.47
N ILE A 59 8.79 2.07 -7.26
CA ILE A 59 8.40 0.73 -6.83
C ILE A 59 9.11 0.45 -5.52
N LEU A 60 8.37 0.07 -4.49
CA LEU A 60 8.93 -0.38 -3.22
C LEU A 60 9.40 -1.81 -3.40
N LEU A 61 10.71 -2.02 -3.43
CA LEU A 61 11.31 -3.35 -3.57
C LEU A 61 11.30 -4.09 -2.23
N LYS A 62 11.53 -3.34 -1.14
CA LYS A 62 11.58 -3.90 0.20
C LYS A 62 11.21 -2.86 1.25
N GLY A 63 10.48 -3.29 2.28
CA GLY A 63 10.15 -2.48 3.44
C GLY A 63 8.70 -2.00 3.44
N GLU A 64 8.43 -0.99 4.25
CA GLU A 64 7.11 -0.36 4.39
C GLU A 64 7.26 1.16 4.32
N ALA A 65 6.35 1.83 3.61
CA ALA A 65 6.30 3.28 3.50
C ALA A 65 4.85 3.78 3.54
N ASP A 66 4.65 4.98 4.09
CA ASP A 66 3.35 5.64 4.14
C ASP A 66 3.34 6.88 3.26
N LEU A 67 2.31 7.03 2.43
CA LEU A 67 1.95 8.30 1.83
C LEU A 67 1.14 9.10 2.82
N ILE A 68 1.67 10.24 3.22
CA ILE A 68 1.08 11.09 4.24
C ILE A 68 0.78 12.49 3.71
N ARG A 69 -0.18 13.12 4.35
CA ARG A 69 -0.50 14.54 4.22
C ARG A 69 -0.53 15.18 5.59
N TYR A 70 -0.01 16.38 5.69
CA TYR A 70 -0.26 17.27 6.82
C TYR A 70 -1.27 18.33 6.41
N ASP A 71 -2.27 18.58 7.25
CA ASP A 71 -3.15 19.73 7.10
C ASP A 71 -2.47 21.01 7.67
N PHE A 72 -3.12 22.16 7.49
CA PHE A 72 -2.61 23.44 7.98
C PHE A 72 -2.54 23.53 9.52
N ASN A 73 -3.17 22.63 10.27
CA ASN A 73 -3.07 22.49 11.72
C ASN A 73 -1.96 21.52 12.15
N GLY A 74 -1.24 20.90 11.20
CA GLY A 74 -0.23 19.90 11.46
C GLY A 74 -0.78 18.50 11.76
N ASN A 75 -2.09 18.25 11.54
CA ASN A 75 -2.64 16.90 11.68
C ASN A 75 -2.20 16.03 10.52
N LYS A 76 -1.68 14.86 10.86
CA LYS A 76 -1.24 13.84 9.91
C LYS A 76 -2.42 13.00 9.44
N THR A 77 -2.52 12.76 8.14
CA THR A 77 -3.42 11.78 7.54
C THR A 77 -2.62 10.78 6.72
N ILE A 78 -2.84 9.49 6.91
CA ILE A 78 -2.26 8.45 6.06
C ILE A 78 -3.17 8.24 4.86
N ILE A 79 -2.69 8.66 3.69
CA ILE A 79 -3.39 8.54 2.41
C ILE A 79 -3.21 7.15 1.82
N GLY A 80 -2.01 6.56 1.92
CA GLY A 80 -1.66 5.25 1.42
C GLY A 80 -0.66 4.55 2.31
N HIS A 81 -0.65 3.24 2.27
CA HIS A 81 0.36 2.40 2.90
C HIS A 81 0.90 1.46 1.84
N PHE A 82 2.22 1.45 1.70
CA PHE A 82 2.93 0.69 0.69
C PHE A 82 3.79 -0.38 1.35
N THR A 83 3.76 -1.55 0.75
CA THR A 83 4.58 -2.71 1.10
C THR A 83 5.35 -3.19 -0.13
N ASP A 84 6.12 -4.25 0.00
CA ASP A 84 6.90 -4.83 -1.09
C ASP A 84 6.05 -5.00 -2.36
N SER A 85 6.63 -4.63 -3.50
CA SER A 85 6.02 -4.63 -4.84
C SER A 85 4.93 -3.58 -5.07
N ASN A 86 4.63 -2.70 -4.12
CA ASN A 86 3.70 -1.61 -4.39
C ASN A 86 4.34 -0.51 -5.23
N ILE A 87 3.49 0.04 -6.12
CA ILE A 87 3.84 1.18 -6.97
C ILE A 87 3.25 2.45 -6.40
N PHE A 88 4.02 3.52 -6.45
CA PHE A 88 3.61 4.86 -6.04
C PHE A 88 4.35 5.92 -6.86
N GLY A 89 3.99 7.17 -6.69
CA GLY A 89 4.63 8.29 -7.39
C GLY A 89 3.63 9.38 -7.73
N GLU A 90 4.15 10.54 -8.06
CA GLU A 90 3.34 11.72 -8.35
C GLU A 90 2.42 11.57 -9.57
N VAL A 91 2.81 10.73 -10.53
CA VAL A 91 2.00 10.45 -11.73
C VAL A 91 0.63 9.87 -11.38
N LEU A 92 0.54 9.16 -10.25
CA LEU A 92 -0.69 8.52 -9.78
C LEU A 92 -1.59 9.48 -8.98
N TYR A 93 -1.21 10.75 -8.81
CA TYR A 93 -1.95 11.72 -8.00
C TYR A 93 -2.29 12.99 -8.78
N PRO A 94 -3.46 13.60 -8.51
CA PRO A 94 -3.86 14.81 -9.21
C PRO A 94 -2.94 15.99 -8.88
N ALA A 95 -2.66 16.77 -9.91
CA ALA A 95 -1.66 17.83 -9.94
C ALA A 95 -1.91 19.07 -9.10
N ASN A 96 -3.09 19.24 -8.49
CA ASN A 96 -3.55 20.51 -7.90
C ASN A 96 -3.87 20.40 -6.42
N THR A 97 -3.06 19.71 -5.64
CA THR A 97 -3.22 19.74 -4.20
C THR A 97 -2.26 20.79 -3.63
N ASN A 98 -2.81 21.89 -3.10
CA ASN A 98 -2.06 22.86 -2.29
C ASN A 98 -1.48 22.23 -1.00
N ASN A 99 -1.65 20.94 -0.82
CA ASN A 99 -1.21 20.19 0.34
C ASN A 99 -0.03 19.31 -0.07
N GLU A 100 1.05 19.45 0.67
CA GLU A 100 2.25 18.66 0.47
C GLU A 100 1.98 17.19 0.79
N LEU A 101 2.26 16.31 -0.17
CA LEU A 101 2.24 14.88 0.00
C LEU A 101 3.67 14.37 0.11
N PHE A 102 3.91 13.52 1.11
CA PHE A 102 5.20 12.92 1.39
C PHE A 102 5.06 11.41 1.44
N VAL A 103 6.03 10.69 0.90
CA VAL A 103 6.20 9.26 1.17
C VAL A 103 7.31 9.12 2.20
N LEU A 104 6.96 8.57 3.38
CA LEU A 104 7.88 8.35 4.48
C LEU A 104 8.16 6.86 4.67
N ALA A 105 9.42 6.50 4.80
CA ALA A 105 9.86 5.15 5.13
C ALA A 105 9.46 4.78 6.57
N LYS A 106 8.67 3.73 6.75
CA LYS A 106 8.24 3.18 8.05
C LYS A 106 9.27 2.20 8.62
N THR A 107 9.95 1.51 7.74
CA THR A 107 11.08 0.62 8.03
C THR A 107 12.26 1.05 7.17
N SER A 108 13.37 0.32 7.18
CA SER A 108 14.38 0.44 6.13
C SER A 108 13.75 0.04 4.80
N CYS A 109 13.88 0.88 3.77
CA CYS A 109 13.26 0.69 2.46
C CYS A 109 14.32 0.65 1.36
N GLU A 110 14.06 -0.17 0.34
CA GLU A 110 14.72 -0.10 -0.96
C GLU A 110 13.68 0.27 -2.02
N VAL A 111 13.95 1.31 -2.77
CA VAL A 111 12.99 1.90 -3.72
C VAL A 111 13.65 2.08 -5.07
N LEU A 112 12.95 1.64 -6.10
CA LEU A 112 13.30 1.86 -7.49
C LEU A 112 12.58 3.12 -8.00
N PHE A 113 13.34 4.00 -8.64
CA PHE A 113 12.84 5.25 -9.24
C PHE A 113 12.98 5.22 -10.74
N PHE A 114 11.98 5.72 -11.45
CA PHE A 114 12.03 5.91 -12.90
C PHE A 114 11.09 7.03 -13.34
N ILE A 115 11.34 7.59 -14.52
CA ILE A 115 10.46 8.57 -15.15
C ILE A 115 9.47 7.82 -16.04
N TYR A 116 8.18 8.06 -15.85
CA TYR A 116 7.11 7.35 -16.55
C TYR A 116 7.21 7.51 -18.09
N ASP A 117 7.46 8.73 -18.56
CA ASP A 117 7.60 9.03 -19.98
C ASP A 117 8.78 8.28 -20.62
N ASP A 118 9.84 8.04 -19.86
CA ASP A 118 11.00 7.29 -20.32
C ASP A 118 10.69 5.81 -20.57
N ILE A 119 9.74 5.27 -19.81
CA ILE A 119 9.27 3.89 -19.97
C ILE A 119 8.31 3.76 -21.16
N LEU A 120 7.48 4.78 -21.42
CA LEU A 120 6.57 4.80 -22.58
C LEU A 120 7.34 4.97 -23.90
N ASN A 121 8.43 5.72 -23.89
CA ASN A 121 9.25 5.94 -25.05
C ASN A 121 10.19 4.76 -25.29
N LYS A 122 9.94 3.99 -26.35
CA LYS A 122 10.76 2.83 -26.73
C LYS A 122 12.25 3.20 -26.74
N CYS A 123 13.07 2.39 -26.10
CA CYS A 123 14.52 2.49 -26.24
C CYS A 123 14.90 2.40 -27.72
N LYS A 124 15.84 3.23 -28.18
CA LYS A 124 16.35 3.22 -29.55
C LYS A 124 17.05 1.90 -29.90
N THR A 125 17.51 1.15 -28.91
CA THR A 125 17.99 -0.22 -29.00
C THR A 125 16.83 -1.14 -28.61
N SER A 126 16.53 -2.17 -29.40
CA SER A 126 15.47 -3.15 -29.13
C SER A 126 15.78 -3.92 -27.83
N CYS A 127 15.48 -3.28 -26.71
CA CYS A 127 15.66 -3.82 -25.39
C CYS A 127 14.56 -4.87 -25.14
N THR A 128 14.92 -6.13 -25.04
CA THR A 128 13.98 -7.22 -24.74
C THR A 128 13.29 -7.04 -23.40
N PHE A 129 13.97 -6.40 -22.45
CA PHE A 129 13.43 -6.09 -21.13
C PHE A 129 12.33 -5.01 -21.11
N HIS A 130 12.28 -4.15 -22.13
CA HIS A 130 11.31 -3.06 -22.15
C HIS A 130 9.85 -3.58 -22.19
N ASN A 131 9.56 -4.59 -23.01
CA ASN A 131 8.23 -5.19 -23.10
C ASN A 131 7.87 -5.92 -21.80
N GLU A 132 8.82 -6.64 -21.21
CA GLU A 132 8.60 -7.35 -19.95
C GLU A 132 8.37 -6.37 -18.80
N PHE A 133 9.17 -5.30 -18.71
CA PHE A 133 8.98 -4.24 -17.74
C PHE A 133 7.61 -3.58 -17.88
N TYR A 134 7.19 -3.28 -19.11
CA TYR A 134 5.89 -2.68 -19.37
C TYR A 134 4.73 -3.58 -18.89
N GLN A 135 4.80 -4.88 -19.18
CA GLN A 135 3.79 -5.84 -18.71
C GLN A 135 3.74 -5.92 -17.18
N LYS A 136 4.91 -5.93 -16.53
CA LYS A 136 4.99 -5.96 -15.06
C LYS A 136 4.46 -4.67 -14.44
N LEU A 137 4.83 -3.53 -14.99
CA LEU A 137 4.31 -2.23 -14.57
C LEU A 137 2.78 -2.18 -14.66
N HIS A 138 2.21 -2.72 -15.74
CA HIS A 138 0.76 -2.81 -15.91
C HIS A 138 0.12 -3.65 -14.80
N THR A 139 0.69 -4.79 -14.46
CA THR A 139 0.21 -5.65 -13.36
C THR A 139 0.26 -4.90 -12.02
N LEU A 140 1.37 -4.23 -11.71
CA LEU A 140 1.51 -3.44 -10.47
C LEU A 140 0.49 -2.30 -10.38
N ILE A 141 0.17 -1.66 -11.51
CA ILE A 141 -0.87 -0.62 -11.55
C ILE A 141 -2.25 -1.22 -11.28
N LEU A 142 -2.57 -2.39 -11.84
CA LEU A 142 -3.84 -3.07 -11.57
C LEU A 142 -3.96 -3.46 -10.10
N ASP A 143 -2.91 -4.00 -9.50
CA ASP A 143 -2.88 -4.34 -8.07
C ASP A 143 -3.09 -3.09 -7.20
N GLN A 144 -2.49 -1.96 -7.60
CA GLN A 144 -2.70 -0.69 -6.93
C GLN A 144 -4.16 -0.22 -7.02
N ILE A 145 -4.81 -0.37 -8.18
CA ILE A 145 -6.24 -0.04 -8.35
C ILE A 145 -7.10 -0.89 -7.43
N VAL A 146 -6.84 -2.20 -7.33
CA VAL A 146 -7.57 -3.10 -6.42
C VAL A 146 -7.39 -2.65 -4.96
N SER A 147 -6.15 -2.32 -4.56
CA SER A 147 -5.84 -1.82 -3.22
C SER A 147 -6.60 -0.53 -2.90
N LEU A 148 -6.64 0.42 -3.85
CA LEU A 148 -7.37 1.68 -3.70
C LEU A 148 -8.88 1.45 -3.58
N ASN A 149 -9.47 0.56 -4.37
CA ASN A 149 -10.90 0.23 -4.30
C ASN A 149 -11.25 -0.40 -2.95
N THR A 150 -10.43 -1.33 -2.47
CA THR A 150 -10.57 -1.93 -1.13
C THR A 150 -10.51 -0.87 -0.04
N ARG A 151 -9.62 0.09 -0.16
CA ARG A 151 -9.52 1.20 0.79
C ARG A 151 -10.74 2.13 0.74
N ILE A 152 -11.25 2.45 -0.45
CA ILE A 152 -12.47 3.25 -0.60
C ILE A 152 -13.64 2.55 0.08
N GLU A 153 -13.82 1.26 -0.16
CA GLU A 153 -14.86 0.47 0.50
C GLU A 153 -14.74 0.52 2.03
N LEU A 154 -13.52 0.36 2.55
CA LEU A 154 -13.25 0.45 3.98
C LEU A 154 -13.62 1.83 4.56
N LEU A 155 -13.21 2.90 3.90
CA LEU A 155 -13.44 4.28 4.36
C LEU A 155 -14.91 4.70 4.25
N THR A 156 -15.69 4.11 3.36
CA THR A 156 -17.14 4.38 3.19
C THR A 156 -18.00 3.72 4.26
N LYS A 157 -17.47 2.80 5.08
CA LYS A 157 -18.23 2.24 6.21
C LYS A 157 -18.64 3.36 7.17
N LYS A 158 -19.91 3.30 7.65
CA LYS A 158 -20.53 4.41 8.38
C LYS A 158 -19.98 4.63 9.79
N ASN A 159 -19.62 3.55 10.47
CA ASN A 159 -19.18 3.61 11.87
C ASN A 159 -17.80 2.97 12.07
N ILE A 160 -17.19 3.26 13.22
CA ILE A 160 -15.84 2.79 13.56
C ILE A 160 -15.80 1.27 13.66
N ARG A 161 -16.87 0.65 14.21
CA ARG A 161 -16.98 -0.79 14.34
C ARG A 161 -16.88 -1.50 13.00
N ASP A 162 -17.68 -1.08 12.03
CA ASP A 162 -17.68 -1.67 10.69
C ASP A 162 -16.35 -1.46 9.97
N LYS A 163 -15.71 -0.30 10.15
CA LYS A 163 -14.36 -0.04 9.63
C LYS A 163 -13.33 -1.01 10.22
N LEU A 164 -13.35 -1.21 11.54
CA LEU A 164 -12.43 -2.10 12.23
C LEU A 164 -12.63 -3.55 11.81
N LEU A 165 -13.87 -4.05 11.82
CA LEU A 165 -14.17 -5.43 11.44
C LEU A 165 -13.80 -5.68 9.99
N SER A 166 -14.21 -4.81 9.06
CA SER A 166 -13.83 -4.94 7.65
C SER A 166 -12.31 -4.92 7.44
N TYR A 167 -11.59 -4.06 8.17
CA TYR A 167 -10.13 -4.02 8.10
C TYR A 167 -9.49 -5.31 8.63
N PHE A 168 -10.02 -5.87 9.71
CA PHE A 168 -9.54 -7.13 10.27
C PHE A 168 -9.84 -8.32 9.36
N ASP A 169 -10.97 -8.34 8.67
CA ASP A 169 -11.30 -9.36 7.68
C ASP A 169 -10.33 -9.31 6.49
N ILE A 170 -9.99 -8.10 6.00
CA ILE A 170 -8.97 -7.91 4.96
C ILE A 170 -7.63 -8.50 5.42
N LEU A 171 -7.16 -8.16 6.63
CA LEU A 171 -5.90 -8.68 7.16
C LEU A 171 -5.94 -10.18 7.38
N SER A 172 -7.07 -10.73 7.85
CA SER A 172 -7.27 -12.16 8.03
C SER A 172 -7.14 -12.91 6.70
N THR A 173 -7.76 -12.38 5.64
CA THR A 173 -7.70 -12.94 4.29
C THR A 173 -6.28 -12.86 3.72
N GLN A 174 -5.62 -11.72 3.84
CA GLN A 174 -4.24 -11.53 3.35
C GLN A 174 -3.23 -12.45 4.05
N ASN A 175 -3.42 -12.71 5.35
CA ASN A 175 -2.55 -13.58 6.13
C ASN A 175 -2.97 -15.06 6.09
N LEU A 176 -4.10 -15.40 5.43
CA LEU A 176 -4.71 -16.72 5.44
C LEU A 176 -4.86 -17.25 6.88
N SER A 177 -5.17 -16.39 7.83
CA SER A 177 -5.21 -16.71 9.26
C SER A 177 -6.11 -15.75 10.01
N LYS A 178 -6.95 -16.29 10.91
CA LYS A 178 -7.73 -15.48 11.85
C LYS A 178 -6.87 -14.77 12.91
N SER A 179 -5.57 -15.07 12.99
CA SER A 179 -4.63 -14.45 13.94
C SER A 179 -3.48 -13.77 13.19
N PHE A 180 -3.40 -12.47 13.28
CA PHE A 180 -2.43 -11.64 12.55
C PHE A 180 -1.88 -10.50 13.40
N PHE A 181 -0.81 -9.88 12.95
CA PHE A 181 -0.28 -8.65 13.55
C PHE A 181 -0.79 -7.43 12.78
N LEU A 182 -1.19 -6.40 13.54
CA LEU A 182 -1.49 -5.10 12.94
C LEU A 182 -0.21 -4.50 12.35
N PRO A 183 -0.19 -4.12 11.06
CA PRO A 183 0.95 -3.46 10.44
C PRO A 183 1.15 -2.04 11.00
N PHE A 184 0.08 -1.42 11.50
CA PHE A 184 0.08 -0.08 12.08
C PHE A 184 0.24 -0.08 13.59
N SER A 185 0.81 1.02 14.13
CA SER A 185 0.54 1.40 15.51
C SER A 185 -0.95 1.76 15.66
N LEU A 186 -1.49 1.76 16.89
CA LEU A 186 -2.90 2.14 17.08
C LEU A 186 -3.18 3.60 16.72
N THR A 187 -2.19 4.46 16.78
CA THR A 187 -2.30 5.85 16.30
C THR A 187 -2.37 5.88 14.78
N ASP A 188 -1.41 5.25 14.10
CA ASP A 188 -1.40 5.18 12.64
C ASP A 188 -2.64 4.45 12.09
N LEU A 189 -3.18 3.46 12.81
CA LEU A 189 -4.43 2.78 12.43
C LEU A 189 -5.63 3.74 12.47
N ALA A 190 -5.72 4.59 13.48
CA ALA A 190 -6.77 5.61 13.54
C ALA A 190 -6.65 6.61 12.39
N ASP A 191 -5.44 7.07 12.09
CA ASP A 191 -5.15 7.94 10.94
C ASP A 191 -5.49 7.24 9.61
N TYR A 192 -5.13 5.95 9.48
CA TYR A 192 -5.42 5.14 8.30
C TYR A 192 -6.92 4.94 8.09
N LEU A 193 -7.70 4.70 9.16
CA LEU A 193 -9.15 4.53 9.10
C LEU A 193 -9.91 5.85 9.07
N SER A 194 -9.22 6.98 9.18
CA SER A 194 -9.81 8.33 9.28
C SER A 194 -10.86 8.40 10.39
N VAL A 195 -10.46 8.04 11.63
CA VAL A 195 -11.30 8.04 12.82
C VAL A 195 -10.59 8.65 14.02
N ASP A 196 -11.36 9.17 14.98
CA ASP A 196 -10.79 9.60 16.26
C ASP A 196 -10.15 8.42 17.00
N ARG A 197 -8.90 8.59 17.46
CA ARG A 197 -8.14 7.55 18.13
C ARG A 197 -8.83 7.07 19.42
N SER A 198 -9.36 8.01 20.22
CA SER A 198 -10.00 7.67 21.51
C SER A 198 -11.30 6.90 21.29
N ALA A 199 -12.08 7.28 20.27
CA ALA A 199 -13.28 6.56 19.88
C ALA A 199 -12.96 5.16 19.34
N MET A 200 -11.92 5.04 18.52
CA MET A 200 -11.43 3.73 18.03
C MET A 200 -10.99 2.82 19.18
N MET A 201 -10.27 3.37 20.17
CA MET A 201 -9.83 2.58 21.32
C MET A 201 -10.99 2.07 22.17
N ARG A 202 -12.05 2.86 22.34
CA ARG A 202 -13.28 2.42 23.01
C ARG A 202 -13.95 1.30 22.24
N GLU A 203 -14.07 1.44 20.93
CA GLU A 203 -14.69 0.41 20.10
C GLU A 203 -13.90 -0.90 20.09
N LEU A 204 -12.56 -0.84 20.06
CA LEU A 204 -11.71 -2.03 20.23
C LEU A 204 -11.91 -2.72 21.56
N ALA A 205 -12.15 -1.96 22.66
CA ALA A 205 -12.46 -2.52 23.96
C ALA A 205 -13.83 -3.22 23.96
N HIS A 206 -14.85 -2.63 23.33
CA HIS A 206 -16.18 -3.24 23.16
C HIS A 206 -16.11 -4.53 22.35
N LEU A 207 -15.45 -4.53 21.18
CA LEU A 207 -15.26 -5.73 20.36
C LEU A 207 -14.57 -6.86 21.12
N LYS A 208 -13.61 -6.54 21.98
CA LYS A 208 -12.95 -7.52 22.85
C LYS A 208 -13.90 -8.04 23.93
N GLN A 209 -14.70 -7.17 24.58
CA GLN A 209 -15.64 -7.51 25.63
C GLN A 209 -16.78 -8.38 25.11
N GLU A 210 -17.28 -8.08 23.93
CA GLU A 210 -18.35 -8.82 23.24
C GLU A 210 -17.86 -10.15 22.63
N GLY A 211 -16.55 -10.43 22.68
CA GLY A 211 -15.99 -11.67 22.18
C GLY A 211 -15.79 -11.75 20.67
N PHE A 212 -15.85 -10.64 19.94
CA PHE A 212 -15.54 -10.61 18.51
C PHE A 212 -14.06 -10.78 18.24
N ILE A 213 -13.21 -10.22 19.10
CA ILE A 213 -11.76 -10.26 18.92
C ILE A 213 -11.04 -10.61 20.23
N ARG A 214 -9.86 -11.22 20.08
CA ARG A 214 -8.85 -11.26 21.14
C ARG A 214 -7.67 -10.38 20.73
N LYS A 215 -7.24 -9.48 21.65
CA LYS A 215 -6.12 -8.57 21.40
C LYS A 215 -5.03 -8.78 22.45
N LYS A 216 -3.78 -9.01 21.98
CA LYS A 216 -2.58 -9.06 22.82
C LYS A 216 -1.47 -8.22 22.16
N GLY A 217 -1.21 -7.05 22.71
CA GLY A 217 -0.33 -6.07 22.06
C GLY A 217 -0.87 -5.65 20.68
N ARG A 218 -0.10 -5.88 19.63
CA ARG A 218 -0.49 -5.65 18.23
C ARG A 218 -1.10 -6.88 17.55
N ARG A 219 -1.14 -8.04 18.23
CA ARG A 219 -1.78 -9.25 17.68
C ARG A 219 -3.28 -9.19 17.88
N ILE A 220 -4.02 -9.39 16.81
CA ILE A 220 -5.49 -9.56 16.80
C ILE A 220 -5.79 -11.01 16.41
N THR A 221 -6.80 -11.58 17.04
CA THR A 221 -7.38 -12.88 16.66
C THR A 221 -8.88 -12.70 16.54
N LEU A 222 -9.45 -13.01 15.38
CA LEU A 222 -10.90 -13.02 15.15
C LEU A 222 -11.51 -14.24 15.82
N LEU A 223 -12.64 -14.07 16.51
CA LEU A 223 -13.36 -15.13 17.24
C LEU A 223 -14.72 -15.46 16.61
N TYR A 224 -15.04 -14.87 15.46
CA TYR A 224 -16.23 -15.16 14.63
C TYR A 224 -15.83 -15.88 13.34
N GLU A 225 -16.83 -16.49 12.68
CA GLU A 225 -16.68 -17.20 11.41
C GLU A 225 -16.77 -16.26 10.21
#